data_0bba966df9e9e3eaae8458c8e2eec017
#
_entry.id   0bba966df9e9e3eaae8458c8e2eec017
#
_cell.length_a   1.000
_cell.length_b   1.000
_cell.length_c   1.000
_cell.angle_alpha   90.00
_cell.angle_beta   90.00
_cell.angle_gamma   90.00
#
_symmetry.space_group_name_H-M   'P 1'
#
loop_
_entity.id
_entity.type
_entity.pdbx_description
1 polymer ?
#
loop_
_entity_poly.entity_id
_entity_poly.type
_entity_poly.pdbx_seq_one_letter_code
_entity_poly.pdbx_strand_id
1 'polypeptide(L)'
;MYRLMQPSDRAEILVLWQREHGEDETFLANAIERFAGEQNVYVAEENDHIEAVAMAVPVSLQGRPGCCLYGLTGQGSLILAGLVDHLCTQQKLKGAGFVVVVPSGNEQAALLQDKGFQW
;
A
#
# COMPACT_ATOMS: atom_id res chain seq x y z
N MET A 1 4.86 -4.86 12.88
CA MET A 1 3.38 -4.92 12.98
C MET A 1 2.76 -4.29 11.75
N TYR A 2 1.73 -4.91 11.19
CA TYR A 2 0.99 -4.38 10.04
C TYR A 2 -0.36 -3.89 10.53
N ARG A 3 -0.72 -2.67 10.19
CA ARG A 3 -1.95 -2.04 10.66
C ARG A 3 -2.41 -0.93 9.72
N LEU A 4 -3.61 -0.42 9.97
CA LEU A 4 -4.07 0.79 9.30
C LEU A 4 -3.27 2.00 9.76
N MET A 5 -3.11 2.97 8.86
CA MET A 5 -2.50 4.25 9.18
C MET A 5 -3.29 4.97 10.27
N GLN A 6 -2.57 5.61 11.18
CA GLN A 6 -3.11 6.54 12.16
C GLN A 6 -2.71 7.98 11.77
N PRO A 7 -3.45 9.00 12.20
CA PRO A 7 -3.10 10.39 11.86
C PRO A 7 -1.67 10.78 12.21
N SER A 8 -1.13 10.22 13.31
CA SER A 8 0.24 10.48 13.73
C SER A 8 1.30 9.92 12.78
N ASP A 9 0.94 9.01 11.88
CA ASP A 9 1.88 8.41 10.92
C ASP A 9 2.12 9.27 9.69
N ARG A 10 1.27 10.27 9.46
CA ARG A 10 1.25 11.04 8.21
C ARG A 10 2.61 11.62 7.83
N ALA A 11 3.30 12.24 8.78
CA ALA A 11 4.59 12.89 8.50
C ALA A 11 5.64 11.88 8.05
N GLU A 12 5.73 10.72 8.70
CA GLU A 12 6.68 9.67 8.33
C GLU A 12 6.35 9.07 6.95
N ILE A 13 5.07 8.87 6.66
CA ILE A 13 4.64 8.35 5.36
C ILE A 13 5.02 9.32 4.23
N LEU A 14 4.81 10.63 4.42
CA LEU A 14 5.18 11.62 3.42
C LEU A 14 6.68 11.62 3.16
N VAL A 15 7.50 11.55 4.19
CA VAL A 15 8.94 11.49 4.05
C VAL A 15 9.37 10.23 3.28
N LEU A 16 8.79 9.09 3.62
CA LEU A 16 9.10 7.82 2.97
C LEU A 16 8.75 7.85 1.47
N TRP A 17 7.56 8.34 1.13
CA TRP A 17 7.13 8.44 -0.26
C TRP A 17 7.96 9.42 -1.07
N GLN A 18 8.25 10.61 -0.54
CA GLN A 18 9.06 11.59 -1.25
C GLN A 18 10.46 11.07 -1.52
N ARG A 19 11.05 10.37 -0.58
CA ARG A 19 12.39 9.80 -0.74
C ARG A 19 12.45 8.79 -1.88
N GLU A 20 11.40 7.99 -2.04
CA GLU A 20 11.37 6.92 -3.04
C GLU A 20 10.81 7.35 -4.40
N HIS A 21 9.82 8.24 -4.41
CA HIS A 21 9.09 8.60 -5.62
C HIS A 21 9.33 10.03 -6.08
N GLY A 22 9.78 10.92 -5.20
CA GLY A 22 10.06 12.31 -5.55
C GLY A 22 8.84 13.11 -5.99
N GLU A 23 7.63 12.67 -5.65
CA GLU A 23 6.40 13.32 -6.07
C GLU A 23 6.11 14.57 -5.25
N ASP A 24 5.19 15.40 -5.77
CA ASP A 24 4.76 16.63 -5.11
C ASP A 24 4.11 16.32 -3.76
N GLU A 25 4.54 17.05 -2.73
CA GLU A 25 4.05 16.84 -1.37
C GLU A 25 2.55 17.08 -1.24
N THR A 26 2.02 18.08 -1.94
CA THR A 26 0.58 18.37 -1.91
C THR A 26 -0.23 17.22 -2.48
N PHE A 27 0.23 16.65 -3.60
CA PHE A 27 -0.41 15.49 -4.21
C PHE A 27 -0.43 14.30 -3.24
N LEU A 28 0.71 14.00 -2.61
CA LEU A 28 0.82 12.89 -1.67
C LEU A 28 -0.05 13.12 -0.43
N ALA A 29 -0.05 14.33 0.11
CA ALA A 29 -0.87 14.66 1.28
C ALA A 29 -2.35 14.49 0.99
N ASN A 30 -2.82 14.95 -0.17
CA ASN A 30 -4.22 14.81 -0.57
C ASN A 30 -4.60 13.34 -0.76
N ALA A 31 -3.73 12.55 -1.37
CA ALA A 31 -3.96 11.12 -1.56
C ALA A 31 -4.07 10.39 -0.21
N ILE A 32 -3.17 10.68 0.70
CA ILE A 32 -3.19 10.07 2.05
C ILE A 32 -4.49 10.41 2.77
N GLU A 33 -4.89 11.68 2.78
CA GLU A 33 -6.12 12.09 3.48
C GLU A 33 -7.35 11.38 2.93
N ARG A 34 -7.44 11.29 1.60
CA ARG A 34 -8.57 10.64 0.95
C ARG A 34 -8.65 9.16 1.31
N PHE A 35 -7.57 8.43 1.12
CA PHE A 35 -7.59 6.98 1.31
C PHE A 35 -7.51 6.57 2.78
N ALA A 36 -6.90 7.37 3.63
CA ALA A 36 -6.93 7.13 5.07
C ALA A 36 -8.34 7.28 5.63
N GLY A 37 -9.10 8.26 5.13
CA GLY A 37 -10.51 8.42 5.51
C GLY A 37 -11.37 7.24 5.13
N GLU A 38 -10.99 6.49 4.09
CA GLU A 38 -11.67 5.26 3.65
C GLU A 38 -11.10 4.00 4.31
N GLN A 39 -10.16 4.15 5.25
CA GLN A 39 -9.46 3.04 5.91
C GLN A 39 -8.73 2.14 4.91
N ASN A 40 -8.05 2.74 3.95
CA ASN A 40 -7.36 2.04 2.86
C ASN A 40 -5.86 2.31 2.80
N VAL A 41 -5.27 2.93 3.83
CA VAL A 41 -3.82 3.10 3.94
C VAL A 41 -3.28 2.17 5.01
N TYR A 42 -2.33 1.31 4.64
CA TYR A 42 -1.75 0.31 5.52
C TYR A 42 -0.27 0.59 5.70
N VAL A 43 0.23 0.34 6.90
CA VAL A 43 1.64 0.58 7.24
C VAL A 43 2.24 -0.64 7.92
N ALA A 44 3.55 -0.76 7.77
CA ALA A 44 4.36 -1.66 8.57
C ALA A 44 5.15 -0.83 9.58
N GLU A 45 4.92 -1.09 10.85
CA GLU A 45 5.58 -0.38 11.95
C GLU A 45 6.54 -1.32 12.68
N GLU A 46 7.76 -0.87 12.89
CA GLU A 46 8.75 -1.54 13.72
C GLU A 46 9.51 -0.51 14.55
N ASN A 47 9.69 -0.79 15.84
CA ASN A 47 10.43 0.08 16.77
C ASN A 47 9.91 1.52 16.74
N ASP A 48 8.58 1.68 16.70
CA ASP A 48 7.89 2.97 16.66
C ASP A 48 8.17 3.80 15.39
N HIS A 49 8.68 3.16 14.33
CA HIS A 49 8.92 3.80 13.04
C HIS A 49 8.13 3.12 11.93
N ILE A 50 7.73 3.92 10.94
CA ILE A 50 7.05 3.40 9.75
C ILE A 50 8.12 2.92 8.76
N GLU A 51 8.14 1.63 8.50
CA GLU A 51 9.10 1.01 7.60
C GLU A 51 8.57 0.84 6.18
N ALA A 52 7.26 0.76 6.02
CA ALA A 52 6.63 0.60 4.71
C ALA A 52 5.20 1.09 4.73
N VAL A 53 4.68 1.42 3.55
CA VAL A 53 3.31 1.89 3.36
C VAL A 53 2.76 1.39 2.03
N ALA A 54 1.46 1.12 2.00
CA ALA A 54 0.74 0.78 0.79
C ALA A 54 -0.71 1.23 0.90
N MET A 55 -1.31 1.58 -0.23
CA MET A 55 -2.72 1.97 -0.30
C MET A 55 -3.51 0.99 -1.12
N ALA A 56 -4.78 0.83 -0.76
CA ALA A 56 -5.76 0.09 -1.55
C ALA A 56 -6.73 1.10 -2.17
N VAL A 57 -6.69 1.24 -3.48
CA VAL A 57 -7.60 2.14 -4.21
C VAL A 57 -8.77 1.30 -4.71
N PRO A 58 -10.02 1.59 -4.31
CA PRO A 58 -11.17 0.82 -4.78
C PRO A 58 -11.32 0.93 -6.30
N VAL A 59 -11.52 -0.21 -6.94
CA VAL A 59 -11.76 -0.27 -8.38
C VAL A 59 -12.89 -1.26 -8.64
N SER A 60 -13.50 -1.15 -9.82
CA SER A 60 -14.55 -2.05 -10.25
C SER A 60 -14.25 -2.52 -11.66
N LEU A 61 -14.38 -3.83 -11.89
CA LEU A 61 -14.19 -4.42 -13.21
C LEU A 61 -15.44 -5.24 -13.55
N GLN A 62 -16.17 -4.80 -14.56
CA GLN A 62 -17.42 -5.47 -14.99
C GLN A 62 -18.40 -5.67 -13.82
N GLY A 63 -18.53 -4.66 -12.98
CA GLY A 63 -19.44 -4.70 -11.82
C GLY A 63 -18.89 -5.48 -10.61
N ARG A 64 -17.70 -6.05 -10.71
CA ARG A 64 -17.08 -6.78 -9.60
C ARG A 64 -16.16 -5.85 -8.81
N PRO A 65 -16.32 -5.77 -7.47
CA PRO A 65 -15.45 -4.93 -6.65
C PRO A 65 -14.07 -5.55 -6.50
N GLY A 66 -13.06 -4.69 -6.46
CA GLY A 66 -11.69 -5.08 -6.21
C GLY A 66 -10.90 -3.88 -5.72
N CYS A 67 -9.59 -4.00 -5.68
CA CYS A 67 -8.73 -2.88 -5.34
C CYS A 67 -7.46 -2.87 -6.19
N CYS A 68 -6.90 -1.66 -6.33
CA CYS A 68 -5.58 -1.46 -6.89
C CYS A 68 -4.61 -1.18 -5.75
N LEU A 69 -3.57 -2.00 -5.62
CA LEU A 69 -2.49 -1.75 -4.68
C LEU A 69 -1.64 -0.61 -5.24
N TYR A 70 -1.55 0.48 -4.50
CA TYR A 70 -0.88 1.69 -4.94
C TYR A 70 0.10 2.18 -3.89
N GLY A 71 1.21 2.76 -4.36
CA GLY A 71 2.17 3.41 -3.47
C GLY A 71 2.92 2.47 -2.54
N LEU A 72 3.11 1.21 -2.93
CA LEU A 72 3.91 0.27 -2.15
C LEU A 72 5.34 0.79 -2.05
N THR A 73 5.73 1.18 -0.86
CA THR A 73 6.98 1.89 -0.60
C THR A 73 7.58 1.40 0.71
N GLY A 74 8.87 1.17 0.73
CA GLY A 74 9.60 0.74 1.90
C GLY A 74 10.84 -0.06 1.54
N GLN A 75 11.56 -0.48 2.55
CA GLN A 75 12.78 -1.28 2.37
C GLN A 75 12.63 -2.62 3.08
N GLY A 76 13.26 -3.64 2.51
CA GLY A 76 13.20 -4.99 3.06
C GLY A 76 12.08 -5.82 2.45
N SER A 77 12.46 -6.81 1.64
CA SER A 77 11.47 -7.63 0.92
C SER A 77 10.54 -8.41 1.84
N LEU A 78 10.99 -8.81 3.04
CA LEU A 78 10.12 -9.50 4.00
C LEU A 78 9.04 -8.56 4.55
N ILE A 79 9.40 -7.32 4.85
CA ILE A 79 8.46 -6.32 5.37
C ILE A 79 7.43 -5.98 4.29
N LEU A 80 7.88 -5.74 3.07
CA LEU A 80 6.98 -5.45 1.95
C LEU A 80 6.05 -6.62 1.65
N ALA A 81 6.58 -7.84 1.66
CA ALA A 81 5.78 -9.04 1.43
C ALA A 81 4.68 -9.20 2.47
N GLY A 82 5.02 -9.00 3.75
CA GLY A 82 4.04 -9.07 4.83
C GLY A 82 2.98 -7.97 4.73
N LEU A 83 3.38 -6.77 4.31
CA LEU A 83 2.43 -5.67 4.12
C LEU A 83 1.45 -5.97 2.98
N VAL A 84 1.93 -6.52 1.86
CA VAL A 84 1.07 -6.93 0.74
C VAL A 84 0.07 -7.98 1.21
N ASP A 85 0.52 -9.00 1.95
CA ASP A 85 -0.37 -10.03 2.49
C ASP A 85 -1.43 -9.44 3.41
N HIS A 86 -1.04 -8.53 4.28
CA HIS A 86 -1.97 -7.88 5.19
C HIS A 86 -3.02 -7.08 4.44
N LEU A 87 -2.58 -6.25 3.47
CA LEU A 87 -3.49 -5.45 2.64
C LEU A 87 -4.48 -6.35 1.90
N CYS A 88 -4.00 -7.39 1.24
CA CYS A 88 -4.85 -8.30 0.48
C CYS A 88 -5.87 -9.01 1.38
N THR A 89 -5.46 -9.44 2.57
CA THR A 89 -6.36 -10.08 3.55
C THR A 89 -7.45 -9.10 3.99
N GLN A 90 -7.09 -7.87 4.33
CA GLN A 90 -8.05 -6.87 4.77
C GLN A 90 -9.03 -6.48 3.67
N GLN A 91 -8.54 -6.33 2.44
CA GLN A 91 -9.40 -5.99 1.30
C GLN A 91 -10.35 -7.13 0.96
N LYS A 92 -9.91 -8.37 1.07
CA LYS A 92 -10.79 -9.54 0.89
C LYS A 92 -11.92 -9.53 1.92
N LEU A 93 -11.61 -9.22 3.18
CA LEU A 93 -12.61 -9.10 4.23
C LEU A 93 -13.61 -7.98 3.96
N LYS A 94 -13.21 -6.94 3.25
CA LYS A 94 -14.09 -5.85 2.82
C LYS A 94 -14.89 -6.18 1.55
N GLY A 95 -14.71 -7.36 0.98
CA GLY A 95 -15.45 -7.81 -0.19
C GLY A 95 -14.75 -7.67 -1.53
N ALA A 96 -13.45 -7.30 -1.54
CA ALA A 96 -12.70 -7.24 -2.79
C ALA A 96 -12.52 -8.64 -3.37
N GLY A 97 -12.90 -8.82 -4.63
CA GLY A 97 -12.76 -10.10 -5.33
C GLY A 97 -11.46 -10.23 -6.10
N PHE A 98 -10.70 -9.14 -6.25
CA PHE A 98 -9.41 -9.17 -6.93
C PHE A 98 -8.54 -8.01 -6.47
N VAL A 99 -7.23 -8.13 -6.69
CA VAL A 99 -6.24 -7.08 -6.44
C VAL A 99 -5.39 -6.92 -7.69
N VAL A 100 -5.28 -5.70 -8.19
CA VAL A 100 -4.40 -5.37 -9.30
C VAL A 100 -3.26 -4.49 -8.79
N VAL A 101 -2.11 -4.55 -9.47
CA VAL A 101 -0.94 -3.77 -9.06
C VAL A 101 -0.06 -3.48 -10.26
N VAL A 102 0.57 -2.29 -10.24
CA VAL A 102 1.64 -1.94 -11.18
C VAL A 102 2.92 -1.84 -10.34
N PRO A 103 3.88 -2.76 -10.53
CA PRO A 103 5.09 -2.74 -9.72
C PRO A 103 6.00 -1.56 -10.07
N SER A 104 6.73 -1.07 -9.07
CA SER A 104 7.73 -0.02 -9.24
C SER A 104 9.12 -0.64 -9.39
N GLY A 105 9.36 -1.31 -10.51
CA GLY A 105 10.65 -1.89 -10.83
C GLY A 105 10.70 -3.41 -10.64
N ASN A 106 11.85 -3.99 -10.98
CA ASN A 106 12.02 -5.44 -11.07
C ASN A 106 11.97 -6.14 -9.72
N GLU A 107 12.46 -5.50 -8.67
CA GLU A 107 12.43 -6.11 -7.33
C GLU A 107 11.00 -6.27 -6.83
N GLN A 108 10.16 -5.25 -6.99
CA GLN A 108 8.76 -5.34 -6.64
C GLN A 108 8.03 -6.34 -7.52
N ALA A 109 8.33 -6.38 -8.81
CA ALA A 109 7.72 -7.35 -9.73
C ALA A 109 8.01 -8.79 -9.29
N ALA A 110 9.26 -9.09 -8.91
CA ALA A 110 9.63 -10.42 -8.45
C ALA A 110 8.92 -10.77 -7.13
N LEU A 111 8.88 -9.84 -6.18
CA LEU A 111 8.19 -10.03 -4.90
C LEU A 111 6.71 -10.33 -5.12
N LEU A 112 6.05 -9.58 -5.99
CA LEU A 112 4.63 -9.76 -6.25
C LEU A 112 4.34 -11.06 -7.00
N GLN A 113 5.21 -11.48 -7.93
CA GLN A 113 5.09 -12.80 -8.57
C GLN A 113 5.17 -13.92 -7.54
N ASP A 114 6.06 -13.83 -6.58
CA ASP A 114 6.18 -14.82 -5.50
C ASP A 114 4.90 -14.88 -4.64
N LYS A 115 4.12 -13.81 -4.61
CA LYS A 115 2.82 -13.76 -3.92
C LYS A 115 1.66 -14.26 -4.78
N GLY A 116 1.91 -14.68 -6.02
CA GLY A 116 0.90 -15.20 -6.91
C GLY A 116 0.31 -14.19 -7.89
N PHE A 117 0.82 -12.96 -7.93
CA PHE A 117 0.39 -12.00 -8.95
C PHE A 117 0.90 -12.43 -10.32
N GLN A 118 0.07 -12.26 -11.34
CA GLN A 118 0.38 -12.63 -12.70
C GLN A 118 0.33 -11.39 -13.60
N TRP A 119 1.21 -11.38 -14.58
CA TRP A 119 1.31 -10.27 -15.54
C TRP A 119 0.74 -10.65 -16.91
#